data_124d95b5d3bbe33d7aa0b3bc340f9bc3
#
_entry.id   124d95b5d3bbe33d7aa0b3bc340f9bc3
#
_cell.length_a   1.000
_cell.length_b   1.000
_cell.length_c   1.000
_cell.angle_alpha   90.00
_cell.angle_beta   90.00
_cell.angle_gamma   90.00
#
_symmetry.space_group_name_H-M   'P 1'
#
loop_
_entity.id
_entity.type
_entity.pdbx_description
1 polymer ?
#
loop_
_entity_poly.entity_id
_entity_poly.type
_entity_poly.pdbx_seq_one_letter_code
_entity_poly.pdbx_strand_id
1 'polypeptide(L)'
;SPFNKENYGSLYAGRLTTYWPGILRNHGLMLRMGYQYQSVDNKTLYLPKHLIDKPRGYNFMYQTRQQIAFKADYAFSVFSPDLSLGQLAYIRRLRANLFYDLNRNQAAKGRDWTTQSSFGTDLIFDWNVFRMSFPLTTGVRLIQPIDYGKFQVEALFSTRHHEAG
;
A
#
# COMPACT_ATOMS: atom_id res chain seq x y z
N SER A 1 -40.65 27.78 -3.34
CA SER A 1 -39.50 27.12 -3.98
C SER A 1 -38.46 26.84 -2.93
N PRO A 2 -38.28 25.60 -2.50
CA PRO A 2 -37.22 25.27 -1.57
C PRO A 2 -35.98 24.91 -2.35
N PHE A 3 -35.08 25.85 -2.52
CA PHE A 3 -33.69 25.49 -2.79
C PHE A 3 -33.13 24.80 -1.53
N ASN A 4 -33.13 23.47 -1.51
CA ASN A 4 -32.38 22.70 -0.58
C ASN A 4 -30.89 23.08 -0.79
N LYS A 5 -30.36 23.89 0.10
CA LYS A 5 -28.94 24.05 0.26
C LYS A 5 -28.40 22.70 0.80
N GLU A 6 -28.11 21.78 -0.09
CA GLU A 6 -27.32 20.62 0.25
C GLU A 6 -25.94 21.13 0.67
N ASN A 7 -25.68 21.11 1.96
CA ASN A 7 -24.38 21.43 2.49
C ASN A 7 -23.43 20.30 2.09
N TYR A 8 -22.79 20.48 0.94
CA TYR A 8 -21.68 19.62 0.53
C TYR A 8 -20.54 19.86 1.50
N GLY A 9 -20.19 18.84 2.29
CA GLY A 9 -19.06 18.92 3.19
C GLY A 9 -17.77 19.14 2.40
N SER A 10 -16.83 19.88 2.99
CA SER A 10 -15.50 20.08 2.42
C SER A 10 -14.59 18.91 2.74
N LEU A 11 -13.85 18.43 1.72
CA LEU A 11 -12.84 17.41 1.86
C LEU A 11 -11.45 18.02 1.60
N TYR A 12 -10.59 17.94 2.58
CA TYR A 12 -9.19 18.34 2.49
C TYR A 12 -8.32 17.11 2.60
N ALA A 13 -7.42 16.89 1.63
CA ALA A 13 -6.48 15.79 1.69
C ALA A 13 -5.12 16.23 1.15
N GLY A 14 -4.06 15.74 1.80
CA GLY A 14 -2.68 15.94 1.39
C GLY A 14 -1.90 14.64 1.48
N ARG A 15 -1.01 14.42 0.52
CA ARG A 15 -0.09 13.27 0.50
C ARG A 15 1.32 13.78 0.22
N LEU A 16 2.27 13.33 1.04
CA LEU A 16 3.69 13.54 0.84
C LEU A 16 4.37 12.17 0.66
N THR A 17 5.15 12.03 -0.38
CA THR A 17 5.97 10.83 -0.61
C THR A 17 7.42 11.27 -0.78
N THR A 18 8.32 10.68 0.00
CA THR A 18 9.75 10.94 -0.06
C THR A 18 10.51 9.65 -0.31
N TYR A 19 11.61 9.77 -1.05
CA TYR A 19 12.48 8.66 -1.41
C TYR A 19 13.87 8.94 -0.89
N TRP A 20 14.42 8.01 -0.17
CA TRP A 20 15.75 8.09 0.42
C TRP A 20 16.61 6.91 -0.03
N PRO A 21 17.92 7.11 -0.22
CA PRO A 21 18.83 5.99 -0.42
C PRO A 21 18.80 5.09 0.84
N GLY A 22 18.85 3.79 0.63
CA GLY A 22 18.97 2.84 1.73
C GLY A 22 20.39 2.78 2.31
N ILE A 23 20.58 1.92 3.30
CA ILE A 23 21.85 1.75 4.01
C ILE A 23 22.96 1.23 3.08
N LEU A 24 22.59 0.39 2.10
CA LEU A 24 23.52 -0.21 1.15
C LEU A 24 23.21 0.26 -0.29
N ARG A 25 24.19 0.07 -1.17
CA ARG A 25 24.02 0.25 -2.62
C ARG A 25 22.88 -0.64 -3.11
N ASN A 26 21.96 -0.10 -3.93
CA ASN A 26 20.76 -0.79 -4.42
C ASN A 26 19.63 -1.02 -3.39
N HIS A 27 19.68 -0.31 -2.28
CA HIS A 27 18.58 -0.25 -1.32
C HIS A 27 17.87 1.09 -1.45
N GLY A 28 16.57 1.09 -1.17
CA GLY A 28 15.75 2.29 -1.20
C GLY A 28 14.75 2.32 -0.04
N LEU A 29 14.57 3.48 0.54
CA LEU A 29 13.54 3.75 1.56
C LEU A 29 12.53 4.72 0.97
N MET A 30 11.27 4.33 0.95
CA MET A 30 10.14 5.19 0.62
C MET A 30 9.33 5.47 1.88
N LEU A 31 9.12 6.73 2.17
CA LEU A 31 8.24 7.18 3.24
C LEU A 31 7.06 7.92 2.63
N ARG A 32 5.85 7.55 3.00
CA ARG A 32 4.63 8.18 2.56
C ARG A 32 3.80 8.59 3.77
N MET A 33 3.44 9.85 3.80
CA MET A 33 2.54 10.43 4.80
C MET A 33 1.29 10.93 4.10
N GLY A 34 0.14 10.71 4.70
CA GLY A 34 -1.14 11.20 4.21
C GLY A 34 -1.97 11.77 5.34
N TYR A 35 -2.67 12.87 5.04
CA TYR A 35 -3.64 13.47 5.93
C TYR A 35 -4.92 13.75 5.17
N GLN A 36 -6.05 13.38 5.75
CA GLN A 36 -7.37 13.66 5.20
C GLN A 36 -8.27 14.20 6.31
N TYR A 37 -8.97 15.26 6.00
CA TYR A 37 -10.00 15.85 6.85
C TYR A 37 -11.27 16.06 6.04
N GLN A 38 -12.39 15.61 6.58
CA GLN A 38 -13.69 15.74 5.96
C GLN A 38 -14.65 16.45 6.93
N SER A 39 -15.20 17.60 6.48
CA SER A 39 -16.23 18.33 7.19
C SER A 39 -17.59 17.85 6.71
N VAL A 40 -18.05 16.71 7.22
CA VAL A 40 -19.40 16.21 6.93
C VAL A 40 -20.22 16.25 8.21
N ASP A 41 -21.34 16.95 8.19
CA ASP A 41 -22.37 16.79 9.20
C ASP A 41 -23.10 15.46 8.94
N ASN A 42 -23.36 14.71 10.02
CA ASN A 42 -23.85 13.33 10.08
C ASN A 42 -25.18 13.00 9.34
N LYS A 43 -25.63 13.83 8.44
CA LYS A 43 -26.94 13.68 7.76
C LYS A 43 -26.87 13.48 6.25
N THR A 44 -25.71 13.55 5.63
CA THR A 44 -25.57 13.35 4.20
C THR A 44 -25.12 11.95 3.88
N LEU A 45 -25.90 11.24 3.08
CA LEU A 45 -25.70 9.89 2.54
C LEU A 45 -24.50 9.78 1.57
N TYR A 46 -23.53 10.67 1.61
CA TYR A 46 -22.33 10.59 0.80
C TYR A 46 -21.31 9.70 1.47
N LEU A 47 -21.02 8.59 0.84
CA LEU A 47 -19.88 7.73 1.21
C LEU A 47 -18.59 8.56 1.15
N PRO A 48 -17.85 8.69 2.23
CA PRO A 48 -16.61 9.44 2.24
C PRO A 48 -15.63 8.80 1.25
N LYS A 49 -15.16 9.60 0.30
CA LYS A 49 -14.13 9.14 -0.64
C LYS A 49 -12.79 9.08 0.09
N HIS A 50 -12.27 7.88 0.27
CA HIS A 50 -10.94 7.72 0.84
C HIS A 50 -9.89 8.04 -0.23
N LEU A 51 -9.15 9.12 -0.03
CA LEU A 51 -8.02 9.53 -0.87
C LEU A 51 -6.70 8.94 -0.38
N ILE A 52 -6.71 8.38 0.82
CA ILE A 52 -5.55 7.77 1.46
C ILE A 52 -5.78 6.26 1.53
N ASP A 53 -4.78 5.51 1.06
CA ASP A 53 -4.86 4.06 1.02
C ASP A 53 -4.88 3.46 2.43
N LYS A 54 -5.68 2.41 2.61
CA LYS A 54 -5.72 1.62 3.84
C LYS A 54 -4.37 0.92 4.10
N PRO A 55 -4.06 0.58 5.36
CA PRO A 55 -2.92 -0.28 5.68
C PRO A 55 -3.09 -1.66 5.04
N ARG A 56 -1.98 -2.27 4.66
CA ARG A 56 -1.97 -3.65 4.16
C ARG A 56 -2.49 -4.61 5.23
N GLY A 57 -3.23 -5.64 4.82
CA GLY A 57 -3.83 -6.63 5.73
C GLY A 57 -5.18 -6.24 6.35
N TYR A 58 -5.70 -5.05 6.07
CA TYR A 58 -7.03 -4.63 6.52
C TYR A 58 -8.01 -4.60 5.35
N ASN A 59 -9.11 -5.33 5.47
CA ASN A 59 -10.14 -5.41 4.43
C ASN A 59 -11.16 -4.27 4.48
N PHE A 60 -11.21 -3.54 5.59
CA PHE A 60 -12.16 -2.47 5.81
C PHE A 60 -11.48 -1.17 6.23
N MET A 61 -12.10 -0.06 5.90
CA MET A 61 -11.77 1.26 6.43
C MET A 61 -12.95 1.78 7.22
N TYR A 62 -12.66 2.37 8.37
CA TYR A 62 -13.69 3.06 9.13
C TYR A 62 -14.08 4.35 8.40
N GLN A 63 -15.38 4.70 8.44
CA GLN A 63 -15.82 6.03 8.07
C GLN A 63 -15.16 7.04 8.99
N THR A 64 -14.37 7.94 8.44
CA THR A 64 -13.52 8.81 9.25
C THR A 64 -13.71 10.26 8.86
N ARG A 65 -13.81 11.11 9.88
CA ARG A 65 -13.73 12.56 9.71
C ARG A 65 -12.27 13.00 9.51
N GLN A 66 -11.37 12.41 10.25
CA GLN A 66 -9.94 12.67 10.14
C GLN A 66 -9.18 11.35 10.00
N GLN A 67 -8.21 11.37 9.11
CA GLN A 67 -7.34 10.22 8.87
C GLN A 67 -5.90 10.70 8.72
N ILE A 68 -5.01 10.04 9.44
CA ILE A 68 -3.56 10.22 9.32
C ILE A 68 -2.99 8.86 8.96
N ALA A 69 -2.26 8.79 7.86
CA ALA A 69 -1.59 7.57 7.43
C ALA A 69 -0.09 7.79 7.30
N PHE A 70 0.66 6.81 7.73
CA PHE A 70 2.10 6.72 7.53
C PHE A 70 2.43 5.36 6.96
N LYS A 71 3.24 5.33 5.90
CA LYS A 71 3.73 4.10 5.28
C LYS A 71 5.23 4.22 5.06
N ALA A 72 5.96 3.21 5.47
CA ALA A 72 7.38 3.06 5.23
C ALA A 72 7.63 1.77 4.45
N ASP A 73 8.35 1.85 3.36
CA ASP A 73 8.73 0.70 2.53
C ASP A 73 10.26 0.73 2.34
N TYR A 74 10.93 -0.33 2.77
CA TYR A 74 12.36 -0.51 2.59
C TYR A 74 12.62 -1.64 1.60
N ALA A 75 12.98 -1.27 0.38
CA ALA A 75 13.21 -2.19 -0.71
C ALA A 75 14.70 -2.48 -0.89
N PHE A 76 15.03 -3.75 -1.07
CA PHE A 76 16.40 -4.19 -1.34
C PHE A 76 16.46 -5.42 -2.25
N SER A 77 17.53 -5.53 -3.01
CA SER A 77 17.82 -6.71 -3.80
C SER A 77 18.49 -7.73 -2.90
N VAL A 78 17.84 -8.88 -2.70
CA VAL A 78 18.38 -9.96 -1.87
C VAL A 78 19.49 -10.68 -2.62
N PHE A 79 19.21 -11.00 -3.88
CA PHE A 79 20.08 -11.86 -4.66
C PHE A 79 19.75 -11.74 -6.15
N SER A 80 20.77 -11.76 -6.99
CA SER A 80 20.64 -11.85 -8.46
C SER A 80 21.34 -13.13 -8.91
N PRO A 81 20.68 -14.28 -8.76
CA PRO A 81 21.34 -15.56 -8.90
C PRO A 81 21.74 -15.92 -10.32
N ASP A 82 21.13 -15.25 -11.32
CA ASP A 82 21.25 -15.67 -12.72
C ASP A 82 21.09 -17.20 -12.88
N LEU A 83 20.11 -17.74 -12.14
CA LEU A 83 19.82 -19.17 -12.07
C LEU A 83 18.86 -19.57 -13.18
N SER A 84 19.37 -20.39 -14.10
CA SER A 84 18.52 -21.08 -15.06
C SER A 84 17.89 -22.33 -14.42
N LEU A 85 16.58 -22.37 -14.32
CA LEU A 85 15.83 -23.58 -13.96
C LEU A 85 15.56 -24.39 -15.24
N GLY A 86 16.59 -25.05 -15.72
CA GLY A 86 16.55 -25.79 -16.98
C GLY A 86 16.37 -24.85 -18.20
N GLN A 87 15.78 -25.39 -19.27
CA GLN A 87 15.54 -24.65 -20.53
C GLN A 87 14.27 -23.77 -20.49
N LEU A 88 13.47 -23.87 -19.44
CA LEU A 88 12.10 -23.35 -19.40
C LEU A 88 11.93 -22.06 -18.59
N ALA A 89 12.74 -21.84 -17.57
CA ALA A 89 12.60 -20.67 -16.70
C ALA A 89 13.94 -20.17 -16.19
N TYR A 90 14.06 -18.86 -16.07
CA TYR A 90 15.24 -18.18 -15.58
C TYR A 90 14.86 -17.16 -14.50
N ILE A 91 15.39 -17.33 -13.30
CA ILE A 91 15.19 -16.36 -12.21
C ILE A 91 16.24 -15.27 -12.36
N ARG A 92 15.80 -14.09 -12.75
CA ARG A 92 16.68 -12.95 -12.97
C ARG A 92 17.04 -12.24 -11.68
N ARG A 93 16.08 -12.08 -10.77
CA ARG A 93 16.26 -11.28 -9.55
C ARG A 93 15.29 -11.70 -8.46
N LEU A 94 15.80 -11.72 -7.23
CA LEU A 94 15.00 -11.79 -6.02
C LEU A 94 15.07 -10.45 -5.30
N ARG A 95 13.94 -9.82 -5.08
CA ARG A 95 13.79 -8.58 -4.33
C ARG A 95 12.98 -8.82 -3.07
N ALA A 96 13.34 -8.12 -2.00
CA ALA A 96 12.54 -8.08 -0.80
C ALA A 96 12.16 -6.63 -0.49
N ASN A 97 11.01 -6.46 0.11
CA ASN A 97 10.52 -5.20 0.60
C ASN A 97 10.01 -5.41 2.02
N LEU A 98 10.58 -4.70 2.99
CA LEU A 98 10.04 -4.62 4.34
C LEU A 98 9.12 -3.42 4.42
N PHE A 99 7.95 -3.59 4.99
CA PHE A 99 7.01 -2.49 5.10
C PHE A 99 6.43 -2.35 6.51
N TYR A 100 6.09 -1.12 6.82
CA TYR A 100 5.33 -0.75 8.00
C TYR A 100 4.26 0.27 7.62
N ASP A 101 3.02 -0.04 7.92
CA ASP A 101 1.86 0.81 7.65
C ASP A 101 1.20 1.17 8.98
N LEU A 102 0.93 2.45 9.18
CA LEU A 102 0.21 2.98 10.33
C LEU A 102 -0.92 3.89 9.82
N ASN A 103 -2.12 3.67 10.33
CA ASN A 103 -3.27 4.51 10.03
C ASN A 103 -4.01 4.84 11.32
N ARG A 104 -4.25 6.12 11.56
CA ARG A 104 -5.04 6.60 12.68
C ARG A 104 -6.28 7.32 12.16
N ASN A 105 -7.43 6.89 12.63
CA ASN A 105 -8.73 7.34 12.18
C ASN A 105 -9.54 7.87 13.34
N GLN A 106 -10.20 9.00 13.14
CA GLN A 106 -11.18 9.54 14.06
C GLN A 106 -12.54 9.65 13.35
N ALA A 107 -13.52 8.90 13.84
CA ALA A 107 -14.83 8.78 13.19
C ALA A 107 -15.69 10.06 13.32
N ALA A 108 -15.63 10.74 14.47
CA ALA A 108 -16.38 11.96 14.73
C ALA A 108 -15.62 12.87 15.70
N LYS A 109 -16.02 14.15 15.74
CA LYS A 109 -15.46 15.12 16.70
C LYS A 109 -15.69 14.63 18.13
N GLY A 110 -14.61 14.49 18.92
CA GLY A 110 -14.68 14.05 20.32
C GLY A 110 -14.74 12.54 20.52
N ARG A 111 -14.67 11.70 19.46
CA ARG A 111 -14.46 10.26 19.57
C ARG A 111 -12.99 9.92 19.63
N ASP A 112 -12.70 8.78 20.26
CA ASP A 112 -11.35 8.25 20.37
C ASP A 112 -10.77 7.91 18.98
N TRP A 113 -9.45 8.02 18.89
CA TRP A 113 -8.70 7.63 17.71
C TRP A 113 -8.60 6.11 17.63
N THR A 114 -9.00 5.56 16.51
CA THR A 114 -8.76 4.15 16.20
C THR A 114 -7.45 4.05 15.41
N THR A 115 -6.55 3.21 15.89
CA THR A 115 -5.26 2.94 15.24
C THR A 115 -5.33 1.59 14.53
N GLN A 116 -4.84 1.53 13.31
CA GLN A 116 -4.64 0.31 12.53
C GLN A 116 -3.19 0.30 12.08
N SER A 117 -2.46 -0.72 12.46
CA SER A 117 -1.05 -0.84 12.09
C SER A 117 -0.71 -2.25 11.64
N SER A 118 0.15 -2.35 10.65
CA SER A 118 0.64 -3.62 10.13
C SER A 118 2.10 -3.50 9.71
N PHE A 119 2.80 -4.59 9.80
CA PHE A 119 4.13 -4.74 9.23
C PHE A 119 4.23 -6.06 8.47
N GLY A 120 5.22 -6.15 7.61
CA GLY A 120 5.41 -7.37 6.86
C GLY A 120 6.55 -7.30 5.88
N THR A 121 6.61 -8.32 5.03
CA THR A 121 7.61 -8.41 3.98
C THR A 121 6.99 -8.91 2.69
N ASP A 122 7.44 -8.34 1.57
CA ASP A 122 7.17 -8.82 0.23
C ASP A 122 8.43 -9.52 -0.29
N LEU A 123 8.30 -10.75 -0.76
CA LEU A 123 9.33 -11.46 -1.51
C LEU A 123 8.89 -11.51 -2.97
N ILE A 124 9.68 -10.92 -3.85
CA ILE A 124 9.31 -10.71 -5.26
C ILE A 124 10.36 -11.35 -6.14
N PHE A 125 9.90 -12.25 -7.01
CA PHE A 125 10.70 -13.01 -7.97
C PHE A 125 10.43 -12.45 -9.38
N ASP A 126 11.48 -11.98 -10.03
CA ASP A 126 11.44 -11.59 -11.44
C ASP A 126 11.93 -12.76 -12.29
N TRP A 127 11.05 -13.29 -13.14
CA TRP A 127 11.31 -14.45 -13.99
C TRP A 127 11.33 -14.06 -15.47
N ASN A 128 12.14 -14.78 -16.25
CA ASN A 128 11.99 -14.87 -17.68
C ASN A 128 11.57 -16.32 -18.02
N VAL A 129 10.40 -16.48 -18.59
CA VAL A 129 9.82 -17.79 -18.93
C VAL A 129 9.89 -17.99 -20.43
N PHE A 130 10.30 -19.17 -20.90
CA PHE A 130 10.28 -19.65 -22.29
C PHE A 130 11.03 -18.78 -23.32
N ARG A 131 12.14 -18.12 -22.97
CA ARG A 131 12.80 -17.14 -23.87
C ARG A 131 11.86 -16.03 -24.36
N MET A 132 10.68 -15.91 -23.78
CA MET A 132 9.75 -14.84 -24.10
C MET A 132 10.26 -13.53 -23.56
N SER A 133 10.08 -12.46 -24.34
CA SER A 133 10.45 -11.09 -23.94
C SER A 133 9.57 -10.53 -22.82
N PHE A 134 8.70 -11.33 -22.22
CA PHE A 134 7.79 -10.90 -21.18
C PHE A 134 8.34 -11.26 -19.78
N PRO A 135 8.78 -10.27 -19.01
CA PRO A 135 9.14 -10.50 -17.61
C PRO A 135 7.87 -10.80 -16.80
N LEU A 136 7.83 -11.98 -16.20
CA LEU A 136 6.83 -12.35 -15.23
C LEU A 136 7.34 -12.01 -13.84
N THR A 137 6.54 -11.31 -13.07
CA THR A 137 6.85 -11.02 -11.66
C THR A 137 5.84 -11.75 -10.79
N THR A 138 6.34 -12.61 -9.91
CA THR A 138 5.54 -13.29 -8.89
C THR A 138 6.08 -12.94 -7.53
N GLY A 139 5.26 -13.05 -6.51
CA GLY A 139 5.73 -12.80 -5.15
C GLY A 139 4.78 -13.31 -4.10
N VAL A 140 5.27 -13.28 -2.88
CA VAL A 140 4.51 -13.59 -1.69
C VAL A 140 4.64 -12.42 -0.74
N ARG A 141 3.51 -11.97 -0.23
CA ARG A 141 3.42 -10.95 0.81
C ARG A 141 3.03 -11.60 2.11
N LEU A 142 3.81 -11.36 3.13
CA LEU A 142 3.56 -11.78 4.50
C LEU A 142 3.18 -10.54 5.30
N ILE A 143 2.02 -10.55 5.96
CA ILE A 143 1.49 -9.40 6.68
C ILE A 143 1.15 -9.81 8.10
N GLN A 144 1.60 -9.04 9.07
CA GLN A 144 1.20 -9.15 10.46
C GLN A 144 0.51 -7.86 10.89
N PRO A 145 -0.85 -7.83 10.96
CA PRO A 145 -1.58 -6.76 11.62
C PRO A 145 -1.25 -6.76 13.12
N ILE A 146 -1.01 -5.60 13.71
CA ILE A 146 -0.66 -5.49 15.13
C ILE A 146 -1.92 -5.58 15.98
N ASP A 147 -3.01 -4.95 15.53
CA ASP A 147 -4.24 -4.83 16.30
C ASP A 147 -5.18 -6.04 16.14
N TYR A 148 -5.04 -6.78 15.06
CA TYR A 148 -5.88 -7.93 14.68
C TYR A 148 -5.04 -9.19 14.43
N GLY A 149 -4.39 -9.68 15.38
CA GLY A 149 -3.54 -10.86 15.57
C GLY A 149 -3.45 -12.00 14.53
N LYS A 150 -4.11 -11.93 13.39
CA LYS A 150 -4.04 -12.98 12.37
C LYS A 150 -3.01 -12.65 11.30
N PHE A 151 -1.99 -13.49 11.23
CA PHE A 151 -1.02 -13.49 10.15
C PHE A 151 -1.70 -13.77 8.81
N GLN A 152 -1.35 -13.01 7.78
CA GLN A 152 -1.91 -13.12 6.45
C GLN A 152 -0.81 -13.36 5.42
N VAL A 153 -1.13 -14.20 4.44
CA VAL A 153 -0.25 -14.49 3.30
C VAL A 153 -1.02 -14.13 2.03
N GLU A 154 -0.45 -13.28 1.20
CA GLU A 154 -1.02 -12.88 -0.08
C GLU A 154 -0.07 -13.25 -1.23
N ALA A 155 -0.62 -13.80 -2.31
CA ALA A 155 0.13 -14.00 -3.54
C ALA A 155 0.13 -12.71 -4.36
N LEU A 156 1.31 -12.31 -4.85
CA LEU A 156 1.49 -11.17 -5.72
C LEU A 156 1.75 -11.66 -7.14
N PHE A 157 1.00 -11.10 -8.09
CA PHE A 157 1.13 -11.42 -9.50
C PHE A 157 1.15 -10.13 -10.33
N SER A 158 2.16 -9.97 -11.18
CA SER A 158 2.21 -8.86 -12.11
C SER A 158 2.84 -9.29 -13.43
N THR A 159 2.15 -9.00 -14.53
CA THR A 159 2.68 -9.09 -15.88
C THR A 159 2.88 -7.67 -16.42
N ARG A 160 4.12 -7.28 -16.74
CA ARG A 160 4.34 -6.02 -17.46
C ARG A 160 4.03 -6.21 -18.93
N HIS A 161 2.87 -5.73 -19.36
CA HIS A 161 2.66 -5.41 -20.75
C HIS A 161 3.49 -4.16 -21.08
N HIS A 162 4.48 -4.31 -21.94
CA HIS A 162 5.07 -3.17 -22.62
C HIS A 162 4.06 -2.75 -23.68
N GLU A 163 3.26 -1.72 -23.40
CA GLU A 163 2.59 -0.99 -24.49
C GLU A 163 3.70 -0.29 -25.27
N ALA A 164 4.00 -0.85 -26.44
CA ALA A 164 4.76 -0.17 -27.47
C ALA A 164 3.83 0.92 -28.05
N GLY A 165 4.05 2.17 -27.66
CA GLY A 165 3.54 3.37 -28.30
C GLY A 165 4.61 3.98 -29.15
#